data_279c22af2b659dda15e6ba5f1e858fad
#
_entry.id   279c22af2b659dda15e6ba5f1e858fad
#
_cell.length_a   1.000
_cell.length_b   1.000
_cell.length_c   1.000
_cell.angle_alpha   90.00
_cell.angle_beta   90.00
_cell.angle_gamma   90.00
#
_symmetry.space_group_name_H-M   'P 1'
#
loop_
_entity.id
_entity.type
_entity.pdbx_description
1 polymer ?
#
loop_
_entity_poly.entity_id
_entity_poly.type
_entity_poly.pdbx_seq_one_letter_code
_entity_poly.pdbx_strand_id
1 'polypeptide(L)'
;MKTSSAFFCLLGSLLLSASASAQDCNRDCLTSHLNTYLDAVTQHTPANGNLWEGFRQTENSVVIPAGQGVWENVTALGSIQRRYLDPQQSQAGYYGTVMMGAEEAVVAIRVKVQWDKVTEAEWFISRKSDVGVNGTGNTPFDLEMLRKTLPAQRVVPPAERSQRELLQAIVNSYFDGITSHNGYIVKGHPGCTRYENGFPTFNSPMREGNDIGNDGKTDCRTQADFGVAIVAIRD
;
A
#
# COMPACT_ATOMS: atom_id res chain seq x y z
N MET A 1 -45.47 55.18 -48.65
CA MET A 1 -45.11 53.78 -48.36
C MET A 1 -43.90 53.83 -47.46
N LYS A 2 -44.10 53.50 -46.17
CA LYS A 2 -43.05 53.48 -45.13
C LYS A 2 -42.81 52.02 -44.76
N THR A 3 -41.62 51.54 -45.11
CA THR A 3 -41.15 50.22 -44.73
C THR A 3 -40.43 50.31 -43.38
N SER A 4 -40.96 49.62 -42.38
CA SER A 4 -40.41 49.52 -41.04
C SER A 4 -39.54 48.26 -40.94
N SER A 5 -38.23 48.42 -40.75
CA SER A 5 -37.32 47.31 -40.50
C SER A 5 -37.27 46.99 -39.02
N ALA A 6 -37.70 45.81 -38.64
CA ALA A 6 -37.57 45.29 -37.29
C ALA A 6 -36.18 44.62 -37.08
N PHE A 7 -35.42 45.17 -36.17
CA PHE A 7 -34.15 44.61 -35.74
C PHE A 7 -34.38 43.54 -34.64
N PHE A 8 -34.09 42.28 -34.97
CA PHE A 8 -34.17 41.16 -34.02
C PHE A 8 -32.81 41.05 -33.31
N CYS A 9 -32.76 41.43 -32.04
CA CYS A 9 -31.60 41.20 -31.18
C CYS A 9 -31.65 39.77 -30.66
N LEU A 10 -30.77 38.87 -31.19
CA LEU A 10 -30.51 37.56 -30.60
C LEU A 10 -29.57 37.75 -29.39
N LEU A 11 -30.09 37.65 -28.18
CA LEU A 11 -29.27 37.45 -26.99
C LEU A 11 -28.81 36.00 -26.97
N GLY A 12 -27.57 35.77 -27.35
CA GLY A 12 -26.88 34.48 -27.16
C GLY A 12 -26.50 34.32 -25.69
N SER A 13 -27.23 33.47 -24.95
CA SER A 13 -26.84 33.05 -23.58
C SER A 13 -25.62 32.14 -23.67
N LEU A 14 -24.42 32.66 -23.35
CA LEU A 14 -23.24 31.82 -23.06
C LEU A 14 -23.48 31.06 -21.78
N LEU A 15 -23.81 29.78 -21.87
CA LEU A 15 -23.74 28.83 -20.75
C LEU A 15 -22.27 28.57 -20.47
N LEU A 16 -21.70 29.25 -19.48
CA LEU A 16 -20.43 28.84 -18.88
C LEU A 16 -20.68 27.52 -18.15
N SER A 17 -20.32 26.41 -18.80
CA SER A 17 -20.18 25.13 -18.13
C SER A 17 -19.01 25.23 -17.16
N ALA A 18 -19.28 25.50 -15.88
CA ALA A 18 -18.32 25.31 -14.82
C ALA A 18 -18.01 23.82 -14.77
N SER A 19 -16.89 23.42 -15.37
CA SER A 19 -16.30 22.10 -15.10
C SER A 19 -15.96 22.10 -13.63
N ALA A 20 -16.76 21.43 -12.79
CA ALA A 20 -16.37 21.08 -11.45
C ALA A 20 -15.15 20.15 -11.60
N SER A 21 -13.95 20.70 -11.53
CA SER A 21 -12.75 19.90 -11.34
C SER A 21 -12.98 19.15 -10.04
N ALA A 22 -13.04 17.82 -10.12
CA ALA A 22 -12.94 16.99 -8.93
C ALA A 22 -11.70 17.50 -8.17
N GLN A 23 -11.90 18.02 -6.97
CA GLN A 23 -10.80 18.58 -6.18
C GLN A 23 -9.87 17.43 -5.88
N ASP A 24 -8.69 17.44 -6.52
CA ASP A 24 -7.68 16.41 -6.31
C ASP A 24 -7.34 16.35 -4.83
N CYS A 25 -7.53 15.18 -4.21
CA CYS A 25 -7.25 14.97 -2.81
C CYS A 25 -5.73 15.10 -2.59
N ASN A 26 -5.30 16.23 -2.03
CA ASN A 26 -3.90 16.48 -1.74
C ASN A 26 -3.40 15.61 -0.58
N ARG A 27 -2.14 15.78 -0.16
CA ARG A 27 -1.53 14.96 0.90
C ARG A 27 -2.26 15.07 2.25
N ASP A 28 -2.75 16.24 2.60
CA ASP A 28 -3.47 16.45 3.87
C ASP A 28 -4.84 15.80 3.82
N CYS A 29 -5.55 15.94 2.71
CA CYS A 29 -6.79 15.26 2.43
C CYS A 29 -6.62 13.73 2.53
N LEU A 30 -5.62 13.15 1.85
CA LEU A 30 -5.33 11.71 1.91
C LEU A 30 -4.98 11.25 3.33
N THR A 31 -4.21 12.06 4.08
CA THR A 31 -3.88 11.76 5.47
C THR A 31 -5.13 11.72 6.34
N SER A 32 -6.03 12.69 6.15
CA SER A 32 -7.30 12.76 6.89
C SER A 32 -8.17 11.54 6.62
N HIS A 33 -8.37 11.18 5.35
CA HIS A 33 -9.17 10.00 4.98
C HIS A 33 -8.57 8.70 5.52
N LEU A 34 -7.24 8.52 5.39
CA LEU A 34 -6.57 7.33 5.91
C LEU A 34 -6.75 7.23 7.43
N ASN A 35 -6.53 8.32 8.17
CA ASN A 35 -6.69 8.31 9.62
C ASN A 35 -8.14 8.05 10.03
N THR A 36 -9.10 8.74 9.40
CA THR A 36 -10.54 8.51 9.66
C THR A 36 -10.93 7.05 9.41
N TYR A 37 -10.43 6.44 8.33
CA TYR A 37 -10.67 5.03 8.03
C TYR A 37 -10.07 4.11 9.11
N LEU A 38 -8.79 4.32 9.48
CA LEU A 38 -8.11 3.51 10.49
C LEU A 38 -8.77 3.66 11.88
N ASP A 39 -9.14 4.87 12.26
CA ASP A 39 -9.84 5.13 13.52
C ASP A 39 -11.22 4.44 13.53
N ALA A 40 -11.95 4.48 12.44
CA ALA A 40 -13.24 3.80 12.33
C ALA A 40 -13.10 2.28 12.42
N VAL A 41 -12.05 1.70 11.81
CA VAL A 41 -11.74 0.27 11.93
C VAL A 41 -11.46 -0.10 13.39
N THR A 42 -10.58 0.64 14.07
CA THR A 42 -10.23 0.34 15.48
C THR A 42 -11.38 0.56 16.45
N GLN A 43 -12.36 1.39 16.08
CA GLN A 43 -13.59 1.61 16.85
C GLN A 43 -14.73 0.68 16.44
N HIS A 44 -14.50 -0.23 15.47
CA HIS A 44 -15.51 -1.16 14.96
C HIS A 44 -16.75 -0.46 14.39
N THR A 45 -16.59 0.75 13.82
CA THR A 45 -17.70 1.60 13.41
C THR A 45 -17.57 2.01 11.94
N PRO A 46 -17.97 1.15 10.97
CA PRO A 46 -17.86 1.45 9.54
C PRO A 46 -18.54 2.76 9.11
N ALA A 47 -19.63 3.14 9.77
CA ALA A 47 -20.33 4.40 9.51
C ALA A 47 -19.47 5.65 9.69
N ASN A 48 -18.40 5.58 10.51
CA ASN A 48 -17.49 6.67 10.75
C ASN A 48 -16.30 6.70 9.77
N GLY A 49 -16.13 5.67 8.92
CA GLY A 49 -15.00 5.50 8.02
C GLY A 49 -15.04 6.36 6.75
N ASN A 50 -16.03 7.23 6.62
CA ASN A 50 -16.26 8.04 5.41
C ASN A 50 -16.29 7.20 4.12
N LEU A 51 -16.93 6.02 4.19
CA LEU A 51 -16.98 5.07 3.10
C LEU A 51 -17.97 5.52 2.01
N TRP A 52 -17.63 5.23 0.75
CA TRP A 52 -18.54 5.34 -0.37
C TRP A 52 -19.59 4.20 -0.34
N GLU A 53 -20.78 4.42 -0.91
CA GLU A 53 -21.86 3.41 -0.93
C GLU A 53 -21.45 2.10 -1.60
N GLY A 54 -20.58 2.17 -2.62
CA GLY A 54 -20.02 1.02 -3.30
C GLY A 54 -18.64 0.60 -2.80
N PHE A 55 -18.26 0.95 -1.55
CA PHE A 55 -16.97 0.63 -0.97
C PHE A 55 -16.64 -0.86 -1.08
N ARG A 56 -15.38 -1.15 -1.45
CA ARG A 56 -14.86 -2.52 -1.57
C ARG A 56 -13.62 -2.68 -0.69
N GLN A 57 -13.58 -3.80 0.01
CA GLN A 57 -12.42 -4.17 0.84
C GLN A 57 -11.95 -5.57 0.52
N THR A 58 -10.63 -5.75 0.55
CA THR A 58 -10.01 -7.08 0.52
C THR A 58 -9.08 -7.26 1.71
N GLU A 59 -8.99 -8.49 2.18
CA GLU A 59 -8.02 -8.96 3.19
C GLU A 59 -7.28 -10.16 2.62
N ASN A 60 -5.97 -10.05 2.43
CA ASN A 60 -5.15 -11.07 1.78
C ASN A 60 -5.79 -11.57 0.47
N SER A 61 -6.24 -10.63 -0.37
CA SER A 61 -6.89 -10.85 -1.68
C SER A 61 -8.31 -11.45 -1.61
N VAL A 62 -8.90 -11.66 -0.43
CA VAL A 62 -10.28 -12.11 -0.25
C VAL A 62 -11.19 -10.91 -0.01
N VAL A 63 -12.29 -10.81 -0.77
CA VAL A 63 -13.28 -9.75 -0.59
C VAL A 63 -14.01 -9.92 0.74
N ILE A 64 -13.98 -8.90 1.58
CA ILE A 64 -14.62 -8.88 2.89
C ILE A 64 -15.58 -7.68 2.97
N PRO A 65 -16.84 -7.87 3.36
CA PRO A 65 -17.76 -6.75 3.56
C PRO A 65 -17.30 -5.78 4.66
N ALA A 66 -17.64 -4.50 4.52
CA ALA A 66 -17.46 -3.54 5.60
C ALA A 66 -18.17 -4.00 6.87
N GLY A 67 -17.51 -3.88 8.02
CA GLY A 67 -18.02 -4.36 9.30
C GLY A 67 -17.61 -5.77 9.68
N GLN A 68 -16.95 -6.50 8.77
CA GLN A 68 -16.42 -7.84 9.01
C GLN A 68 -14.89 -7.87 8.93
N GLY A 69 -14.28 -8.97 9.32
CA GLY A 69 -12.84 -9.17 9.23
C GLY A 69 -12.05 -8.19 10.09
N VAL A 70 -11.23 -7.30 9.49
CA VAL A 70 -10.46 -6.29 10.24
C VAL A 70 -11.34 -5.38 11.08
N TRP A 71 -12.57 -5.10 10.67
CA TRP A 71 -13.52 -4.31 11.44
C TRP A 71 -13.96 -4.97 12.74
N GLU A 72 -13.89 -6.29 12.83
CA GLU A 72 -14.24 -7.05 14.04
C GLU A 72 -13.01 -7.32 14.90
N ASN A 73 -11.83 -7.42 14.26
CA ASN A 73 -10.66 -8.00 14.90
C ASN A 73 -9.58 -6.98 15.28
N VAL A 74 -9.47 -5.83 14.58
CA VAL A 74 -8.45 -4.82 14.87
C VAL A 74 -8.91 -3.93 16.01
N THR A 75 -8.17 -3.92 17.11
CA THR A 75 -8.53 -3.19 18.33
C THR A 75 -7.69 -1.93 18.55
N ALA A 76 -6.50 -1.85 17.95
CA ALA A 76 -5.62 -0.68 18.05
C ALA A 76 -4.58 -0.69 16.94
N LEU A 77 -4.02 0.48 16.63
CA LEU A 77 -2.78 0.59 15.87
C LEU A 77 -1.61 0.22 16.77
N GLY A 78 -0.63 -0.52 16.23
CA GLY A 78 0.54 -0.94 16.96
C GLY A 78 1.64 0.12 17.02
N SER A 79 2.84 -0.31 17.41
CA SER A 79 3.98 0.59 17.63
C SER A 79 4.66 1.08 16.35
N ILE A 80 4.48 0.38 15.24
CA ILE A 80 5.02 0.78 13.93
C ILE A 80 3.89 1.39 13.12
N GLN A 81 4.06 2.66 12.73
CA GLN A 81 3.03 3.40 11.97
C GLN A 81 3.70 4.27 10.92
N ARG A 82 3.61 3.88 9.66
CA ARG A 82 4.14 4.62 8.52
C ARG A 82 3.04 4.91 7.52
N ARG A 83 2.99 6.14 7.05
CA ARG A 83 2.00 6.60 6.07
C ARG A 83 2.69 7.02 4.78
N TYR A 84 2.12 6.62 3.67
CA TYR A 84 2.58 6.92 2.32
C TYR A 84 1.42 7.52 1.54
N LEU A 85 1.67 8.62 0.83
CA LEU A 85 0.59 9.41 0.21
C LEU A 85 0.92 9.64 -1.25
N ASP A 86 0.01 9.25 -2.13
CA ASP A 86 0.10 9.41 -3.57
C ASP A 86 -1.08 10.24 -4.10
N PRO A 87 -0.97 11.58 -4.13
CA PRO A 87 -2.03 12.44 -4.64
C PRO A 87 -2.36 12.19 -6.10
N GLN A 88 -1.38 11.78 -6.93
CA GLN A 88 -1.63 11.54 -8.37
C GLN A 88 -2.58 10.37 -8.62
N GLN A 89 -2.56 9.37 -7.73
CA GLN A 89 -3.45 8.22 -7.80
C GLN A 89 -4.61 8.30 -6.80
N SER A 90 -4.69 9.39 -6.04
CA SER A 90 -5.65 9.54 -4.95
C SER A 90 -5.62 8.35 -3.99
N GLN A 91 -4.42 7.90 -3.62
CA GLN A 91 -4.20 6.75 -2.76
C GLN A 91 -3.37 7.12 -1.53
N ALA A 92 -3.68 6.45 -0.42
CA ALA A 92 -2.87 6.49 0.78
C ALA A 92 -2.55 5.06 1.24
N GLY A 93 -1.33 4.87 1.74
CA GLY A 93 -0.88 3.61 2.29
C GLY A 93 -0.51 3.72 3.76
N TYR A 94 -0.72 2.65 4.49
CA TYR A 94 -0.22 2.45 5.83
C TYR A 94 0.61 1.17 5.87
N TYR A 95 1.80 1.26 6.41
CA TYR A 95 2.62 0.10 6.75
C TYR A 95 2.96 0.15 8.22
N GLY A 96 2.70 -0.94 8.91
CA GLY A 96 2.97 -0.97 10.35
C GLY A 96 2.43 -2.21 11.03
N THR A 97 2.08 -2.03 12.29
CA THR A 97 1.47 -3.10 13.08
C THR A 97 0.09 -2.69 13.59
N VAL A 98 -0.74 -3.69 13.84
CA VAL A 98 -2.07 -3.53 14.47
C VAL A 98 -2.25 -4.62 15.52
N MET A 99 -3.04 -4.32 16.55
CA MET A 99 -3.48 -5.32 17.50
C MET A 99 -4.74 -6.01 16.99
N MET A 100 -4.70 -7.33 16.93
CA MET A 100 -5.85 -8.19 16.59
C MET A 100 -6.14 -9.10 17.80
N GLY A 101 -6.99 -8.62 18.69
CA GLY A 101 -7.13 -9.23 20.00
C GLY A 101 -5.83 -9.11 20.82
N ALA A 102 -5.26 -10.23 21.22
CA ALA A 102 -3.99 -10.29 21.97
C ALA A 102 -2.75 -10.39 21.06
N GLU A 103 -2.91 -10.59 19.76
CA GLU A 103 -1.81 -10.75 18.81
C GLU A 103 -1.51 -9.43 18.07
N GLU A 104 -0.23 -9.10 17.93
CA GLU A 104 0.20 -7.99 17.10
C GLU A 104 0.55 -8.52 15.70
N ALA A 105 -0.15 -8.04 14.69
CA ALA A 105 0.03 -8.40 13.28
C ALA A 105 0.79 -7.31 12.53
N VAL A 106 1.58 -7.71 11.51
CA VAL A 106 2.17 -6.78 10.52
C VAL A 106 1.16 -6.57 9.41
N VAL A 107 0.96 -5.31 9.02
CA VAL A 107 0.01 -4.97 7.96
C VAL A 107 0.61 -4.00 6.94
N ALA A 108 0.18 -4.18 5.69
CA ALA A 108 0.28 -3.19 4.64
C ALA A 108 -1.14 -2.90 4.15
N ILE A 109 -1.53 -1.62 4.18
CA ILE A 109 -2.89 -1.20 3.85
C ILE A 109 -2.82 -0.16 2.74
N ARG A 110 -3.67 -0.28 1.75
CA ARG A 110 -3.92 0.73 0.72
C ARG A 110 -5.38 1.18 0.83
N VAL A 111 -5.59 2.48 0.81
CA VAL A 111 -6.93 3.05 0.61
C VAL A 111 -6.94 3.93 -0.63
N LYS A 112 -8.06 3.96 -1.36
CA LYS A 112 -8.31 4.86 -2.47
C LYS A 112 -9.41 5.83 -2.11
N VAL A 113 -9.20 7.09 -2.47
CA VAL A 113 -10.12 8.18 -2.17
C VAL A 113 -10.64 8.75 -3.49
N GLN A 114 -11.96 8.75 -3.67
CA GLN A 114 -12.64 9.39 -4.80
C GLN A 114 -13.90 10.07 -4.27
N TRP A 115 -14.27 11.21 -4.86
CA TRP A 115 -15.46 11.97 -4.45
C TRP A 115 -15.52 12.27 -2.95
N ASP A 116 -14.37 12.58 -2.36
CA ASP A 116 -14.23 12.83 -0.91
C ASP A 116 -14.69 11.65 -0.03
N LYS A 117 -14.57 10.42 -0.55
CA LYS A 117 -14.93 9.17 0.12
C LYS A 117 -13.85 8.13 -0.05
N VAL A 118 -13.71 7.24 0.92
CA VAL A 118 -12.91 6.02 0.77
C VAL A 118 -13.71 5.03 -0.09
N THR A 119 -13.21 4.74 -1.28
CA THR A 119 -13.88 3.84 -2.25
C THR A 119 -13.35 2.42 -2.20
N GLU A 120 -12.07 2.27 -1.82
CA GLU A 120 -11.42 0.96 -1.72
C GLU A 120 -10.49 0.92 -0.51
N ALA A 121 -10.41 -0.26 0.11
CA ALA A 121 -9.35 -0.61 1.05
C ALA A 121 -8.81 -2.01 0.74
N GLU A 122 -7.51 -2.16 0.83
CA GLU A 122 -6.83 -3.43 0.65
C GLU A 122 -5.89 -3.66 1.82
N TRP A 123 -6.02 -4.81 2.46
CA TRP A 123 -5.24 -5.21 3.61
C TRP A 123 -4.40 -6.43 3.28
N PHE A 124 -3.10 -6.32 3.44
CA PHE A 124 -2.19 -7.45 3.55
C PHE A 124 -1.85 -7.61 5.01
N ILE A 125 -2.17 -8.78 5.57
CA ILE A 125 -2.07 -9.06 7.00
C ILE A 125 -1.19 -10.28 7.17
N SER A 126 -0.17 -10.18 8.01
CA SER A 126 0.67 -11.30 8.42
C SER A 126 0.69 -11.41 9.94
N ARG A 127 0.42 -12.61 10.43
CA ARG A 127 0.42 -12.97 11.85
C ARG A 127 1.51 -14.00 12.12
N LYS A 128 1.97 -14.04 13.34
CA LYS A 128 2.93 -15.07 13.77
C LYS A 128 2.37 -16.49 13.64
N SER A 129 1.05 -16.62 13.79
CA SER A 129 0.31 -17.88 13.69
C SER A 129 -0.02 -18.31 12.26
N ASP A 130 0.19 -17.44 11.27
CA ASP A 130 -0.12 -17.78 9.88
C ASP A 130 0.76 -18.91 9.35
N VAL A 131 0.16 -19.80 8.56
CA VAL A 131 0.85 -20.93 7.96
C VAL A 131 1.77 -20.43 6.85
N GLY A 132 2.97 -21.01 6.76
CA GLY A 132 3.93 -20.68 5.70
C GLY A 132 3.40 -20.96 4.29
N VAL A 133 4.03 -20.33 3.29
CA VAL A 133 3.61 -20.34 1.87
C VAL A 133 3.40 -21.76 1.31
N ASN A 134 4.16 -22.73 1.80
CA ASN A 134 4.04 -24.14 1.34
C ASN A 134 2.99 -24.96 2.14
N GLY A 135 2.16 -24.31 2.93
CA GLY A 135 1.18 -24.99 3.78
C GLY A 135 1.79 -25.72 4.98
N THR A 136 3.08 -25.52 5.25
CA THR A 136 3.81 -26.14 6.37
C THR A 136 4.61 -25.09 7.13
N GLY A 137 4.78 -25.30 8.45
CA GLY A 137 5.47 -24.35 9.30
C GLY A 137 4.71 -23.03 9.45
N ASN A 138 5.38 -22.02 9.97
CA ASN A 138 4.83 -20.69 10.14
C ASN A 138 5.42 -19.73 9.09
N THR A 139 4.68 -18.68 8.76
CA THR A 139 5.21 -17.56 7.97
C THR A 139 6.43 -16.95 8.68
N PRO A 140 7.43 -16.44 7.93
CA PRO A 140 8.52 -15.67 8.54
C PRO A 140 7.96 -14.47 9.31
N PHE A 141 8.31 -14.33 10.60
CA PHE A 141 7.74 -13.29 11.43
C PHE A 141 8.64 -12.99 12.64
N ASP A 142 9.12 -11.74 12.76
CA ASP A 142 9.93 -11.27 13.89
C ASP A 142 9.71 -9.77 14.13
N LEU A 143 8.79 -9.43 15.01
CA LEU A 143 8.46 -8.03 15.33
C LEU A 143 9.59 -7.29 16.03
N GLU A 144 10.39 -7.97 16.84
CA GLU A 144 11.52 -7.33 17.52
C GLU A 144 12.57 -6.89 16.49
N MET A 145 12.91 -7.78 15.58
CA MET A 145 13.84 -7.47 14.49
C MET A 145 13.24 -6.41 13.57
N LEU A 146 11.94 -6.47 13.26
CA LEU A 146 11.27 -5.45 12.44
C LEU A 146 11.44 -4.05 13.04
N ARG A 147 11.23 -3.90 14.35
CA ARG A 147 11.42 -2.61 15.04
C ARG A 147 12.86 -2.11 14.97
N LYS A 148 13.83 -3.01 14.99
CA LYS A 148 15.27 -2.67 14.96
C LYS A 148 15.77 -2.34 13.55
N THR A 149 15.21 -2.97 12.51
CA THR A 149 15.76 -2.93 11.14
C THR A 149 15.02 -1.99 10.20
N LEU A 150 13.86 -1.48 10.61
CA LEU A 150 13.13 -0.51 9.78
C LEU A 150 14.01 0.72 9.50
N PRO A 151 14.19 1.09 8.21
CA PRO A 151 14.93 2.32 7.87
C PRO A 151 14.30 3.54 8.55
N ALA A 152 15.10 4.52 8.89
CA ALA A 152 14.60 5.79 9.42
C ALA A 152 13.60 6.41 8.42
N GLN A 153 12.46 6.88 8.92
CA GLN A 153 11.49 7.59 8.10
C GLN A 153 12.02 8.99 7.83
N ARG A 154 12.18 9.33 6.55
CA ARG A 154 12.59 10.68 6.13
C ARG A 154 11.77 11.14 4.93
N VAL A 155 11.56 12.43 4.82
CA VAL A 155 11.07 13.03 3.58
C VAL A 155 12.26 13.22 2.64
N VAL A 156 12.21 12.60 1.47
CA VAL A 156 13.28 12.72 0.46
C VAL A 156 13.25 14.15 -0.11
N PRO A 157 14.37 14.90 -0.06
CA PRO A 157 14.46 16.23 -0.65
C PRO A 157 14.14 16.20 -2.15
N PRO A 158 13.55 17.25 -2.72
CA PRO A 158 13.16 17.26 -4.14
C PRO A 158 14.28 16.90 -5.11
N ALA A 159 15.51 17.35 -4.84
CA ALA A 159 16.69 17.07 -5.67
C ALA A 159 17.14 15.60 -5.65
N GLU A 160 16.75 14.84 -4.62
CA GLU A 160 17.11 13.43 -4.46
C GLU A 160 15.98 12.48 -4.92
N ARG A 161 14.84 13.03 -5.34
CA ARG A 161 13.68 12.22 -5.72
C ARG A 161 13.90 11.56 -7.08
N SER A 162 13.68 10.26 -7.11
CA SER A 162 13.60 9.52 -8.36
C SER A 162 12.27 9.80 -9.09
N GLN A 163 12.29 9.64 -10.41
CA GLN A 163 11.08 9.70 -11.21
C GLN A 163 10.14 8.53 -10.82
N ARG A 164 8.83 8.78 -10.91
CA ARG A 164 7.81 7.79 -10.53
C ARG A 164 7.95 6.48 -11.28
N GLU A 165 8.16 6.58 -12.60
CA GLU A 165 8.32 5.43 -13.50
C GLU A 165 9.53 4.58 -13.12
N LEU A 166 10.62 5.23 -12.69
CA LEU A 166 11.80 4.50 -12.21
C LEU A 166 11.50 3.75 -10.91
N LEU A 167 10.78 4.38 -9.96
CA LEU A 167 10.39 3.72 -8.70
C LEU A 167 9.51 2.49 -8.98
N GLN A 168 8.53 2.61 -9.86
CA GLN A 168 7.68 1.49 -10.29
C GLN A 168 8.50 0.39 -10.96
N ALA A 169 9.41 0.76 -11.87
CA ALA A 169 10.26 -0.20 -12.55
C ALA A 169 11.21 -0.94 -11.60
N ILE A 170 11.69 -0.28 -10.55
CA ILE A 170 12.51 -0.93 -9.50
C ILE A 170 11.70 -1.99 -8.76
N VAL A 171 10.52 -1.62 -8.26
CA VAL A 171 9.67 -2.55 -7.51
C VAL A 171 9.24 -3.72 -8.40
N ASN A 172 8.76 -3.44 -9.61
CA ASN A 172 8.31 -4.48 -10.54
C ASN A 172 9.43 -5.45 -10.92
N SER A 173 10.66 -4.96 -11.07
CA SER A 173 11.78 -5.82 -11.46
C SER A 173 12.06 -6.95 -10.47
N TYR A 174 11.73 -6.77 -9.19
CA TYR A 174 11.84 -7.84 -8.20
C TYR A 174 10.85 -8.98 -8.47
N PHE A 175 9.59 -8.64 -8.72
CA PHE A 175 8.56 -9.62 -9.05
C PHE A 175 8.79 -10.27 -10.43
N ASP A 176 9.29 -9.49 -11.40
CA ASP A 176 9.69 -10.02 -12.71
C ASP A 176 10.85 -11.01 -12.57
N GLY A 177 11.82 -10.69 -11.71
CA GLY A 177 12.93 -11.59 -11.40
C GLY A 177 12.46 -12.91 -10.81
N ILE A 178 11.56 -12.89 -9.84
CA ILE A 178 10.98 -14.09 -9.23
C ILE A 178 10.21 -14.91 -10.29
N THR A 179 9.37 -14.25 -11.07
CA THR A 179 8.52 -14.93 -12.07
C THR A 179 9.32 -15.56 -13.19
N SER A 180 10.44 -14.93 -13.58
CA SER A 180 11.33 -15.41 -14.64
C SER A 180 12.47 -16.27 -14.14
N HIS A 181 12.60 -16.48 -12.82
CA HIS A 181 13.76 -17.13 -12.18
C HIS A 181 15.10 -16.51 -12.61
N ASN A 182 15.14 -15.18 -12.68
CA ASN A 182 16.30 -14.43 -13.13
C ASN A 182 16.58 -13.22 -12.24
N GLY A 183 17.46 -13.37 -11.27
CA GLY A 183 17.85 -12.31 -10.36
C GLY A 183 18.63 -11.16 -11.01
N TYR A 184 19.19 -11.36 -12.20
CA TYR A 184 19.96 -10.31 -12.89
C TYR A 184 19.09 -9.14 -13.36
N ILE A 185 17.78 -9.34 -13.56
CA ILE A 185 16.88 -8.26 -13.95
C ILE A 185 16.42 -7.40 -12.77
N VAL A 186 16.63 -7.87 -11.54
CA VAL A 186 16.26 -7.13 -10.33
C VAL A 186 17.11 -5.88 -10.20
N LYS A 187 16.46 -4.71 -10.17
CA LYS A 187 17.10 -3.39 -10.04
C LYS A 187 17.49 -3.07 -8.59
N GLY A 188 18.09 -4.04 -7.91
CA GLY A 188 18.70 -3.88 -6.59
C GLY A 188 20.20 -3.61 -6.70
N HIS A 189 20.78 -2.93 -5.71
CA HIS A 189 22.23 -2.83 -5.64
C HIS A 189 22.84 -4.14 -5.11
N PRO A 190 24.11 -4.46 -5.43
CA PRO A 190 24.82 -5.59 -4.82
C PRO A 190 24.81 -5.49 -3.30
N GLY A 191 24.58 -6.62 -2.64
CA GLY A 191 24.51 -6.67 -1.18
C GLY A 191 23.20 -6.15 -0.59
N CYS A 192 22.12 -6.04 -1.39
CA CYS A 192 20.81 -5.71 -0.87
C CYS A 192 20.32 -6.77 0.12
N THR A 193 19.65 -6.33 1.15
CA THR A 193 19.09 -7.19 2.21
C THR A 193 17.60 -7.37 2.04
N ARG A 194 17.06 -8.50 2.51
CA ARG A 194 15.63 -8.78 2.50
C ARG A 194 15.16 -9.25 3.86
N TYR A 195 14.06 -8.66 4.30
CA TYR A 195 13.34 -9.07 5.49
C TYR A 195 11.90 -9.40 5.14
N GLU A 196 11.35 -10.47 5.70
CA GLU A 196 9.93 -10.80 5.64
C GLU A 196 9.31 -10.64 7.02
N ASN A 197 8.42 -9.67 7.18
CA ASN A 197 7.80 -9.34 8.48
C ASN A 197 8.82 -9.24 9.63
N GLY A 198 9.99 -8.65 9.32
CA GLY A 198 11.11 -8.51 10.24
C GLY A 198 12.06 -9.70 10.30
N PHE A 199 11.65 -10.88 9.84
CA PHE A 199 12.52 -12.05 9.80
C PHE A 199 13.58 -11.87 8.69
N PRO A 200 14.88 -11.98 9.00
CA PRO A 200 15.94 -11.85 8.00
C PRO A 200 15.94 -13.07 7.08
N THR A 201 15.91 -12.82 5.77
CA THR A 201 15.93 -13.88 4.76
C THR A 201 17.21 -13.90 3.96
N PHE A 202 17.54 -12.85 3.20
CA PHE A 202 18.73 -12.82 2.38
C PHE A 202 19.63 -11.63 2.74
N ASN A 203 20.96 -11.90 2.84
CA ASN A 203 22.00 -10.93 3.15
C ASN A 203 21.63 -9.99 4.33
N SER A 204 20.96 -10.54 5.32
CA SER A 204 20.53 -9.82 6.50
C SER A 204 21.39 -10.19 7.69
N PRO A 205 21.59 -9.31 8.69
CA PRO A 205 22.22 -9.68 9.96
C PRO A 205 21.41 -10.82 10.57
N MET A 206 22.07 -11.95 10.77
CA MET A 206 21.39 -13.21 11.04
C MET A 206 21.11 -13.43 12.52
N ARG A 207 20.08 -14.22 12.79
CA ARG A 207 19.98 -14.95 14.05
C ARG A 207 21.16 -15.92 14.13
N GLU A 208 21.78 -15.99 15.30
CA GLU A 208 22.82 -16.97 15.62
C GLU A 208 22.34 -18.39 15.26
N GLY A 209 23.03 -19.07 14.36
CA GLY A 209 22.74 -20.45 13.96
C GLY A 209 21.88 -20.64 12.70
N ASN A 210 21.61 -19.61 11.92
CA ASN A 210 20.87 -19.74 10.66
C ASN A 210 21.69 -19.18 9.48
N ASP A 211 22.34 -20.06 8.72
CA ASP A 211 23.31 -19.71 7.66
C ASP A 211 22.71 -19.46 6.28
N ILE A 212 21.39 -19.37 6.16
CA ILE A 212 20.75 -19.15 4.87
C ILE A 212 20.97 -17.71 4.42
N GLY A 213 21.82 -17.53 3.40
CA GLY A 213 21.97 -16.26 2.70
C GLY A 213 22.94 -15.25 3.30
N ASN A 214 23.74 -15.61 4.33
CA ASN A 214 24.75 -14.71 4.90
C ASN A 214 26.20 -15.14 4.55
N ASP A 215 26.38 -15.76 3.40
CA ASP A 215 27.69 -16.18 2.91
C ASP A 215 28.47 -15.07 2.19
N GLY A 216 27.94 -13.85 2.18
CA GLY A 216 28.50 -12.70 1.44
C GLY A 216 28.40 -12.84 -0.10
N LYS A 217 27.82 -13.95 -0.58
CA LYS A 217 27.68 -14.26 -2.02
C LYS A 217 26.23 -14.14 -2.49
N THR A 218 25.27 -14.26 -1.56
CA THR A 218 23.84 -14.17 -1.84
C THR A 218 23.29 -12.82 -1.39
N ASP A 219 22.39 -12.26 -2.13
CA ASP A 219 21.65 -11.03 -1.79
C ASP A 219 20.19 -11.14 -2.23
N CYS A 220 19.41 -10.08 -2.10
CA CYS A 220 17.98 -10.10 -2.45
C CYS A 220 17.72 -10.44 -3.93
N ARG A 221 18.72 -10.28 -4.83
CA ARG A 221 18.63 -10.66 -6.24
C ARG A 221 18.81 -12.17 -6.40
N THR A 222 19.71 -12.77 -5.65
CA THR A 222 19.95 -14.22 -5.69
C THR A 222 18.68 -15.01 -5.35
N GLN A 223 17.87 -14.51 -4.44
CA GLN A 223 16.60 -15.15 -4.13
C GLN A 223 15.67 -15.25 -5.36
N ALA A 224 15.70 -14.27 -6.25
CA ALA A 224 14.88 -14.29 -7.46
C ALA A 224 15.25 -15.46 -8.39
N ASP A 225 16.50 -15.94 -8.37
CA ASP A 225 16.92 -17.11 -9.16
C ASP A 225 16.30 -18.42 -8.64
N PHE A 226 16.01 -18.48 -7.34
CA PHE A 226 15.45 -19.67 -6.69
C PHE A 226 13.95 -19.55 -6.39
N GLY A 227 13.35 -18.40 -6.70
CA GLY A 227 11.98 -18.08 -6.33
C GLY A 227 10.98 -19.04 -6.98
N VAL A 228 9.96 -19.42 -6.22
CA VAL A 228 8.75 -20.05 -6.75
C VAL A 228 7.98 -18.96 -7.51
N ALA A 229 7.45 -19.29 -8.68
CA ALA A 229 6.60 -18.38 -9.44
C ALA A 229 5.44 -17.89 -8.57
N ILE A 230 5.50 -16.64 -8.16
CA ILE A 230 4.38 -15.98 -7.50
C ILE A 230 3.51 -15.44 -8.62
N VAL A 231 2.30 -15.95 -8.72
CA VAL A 231 1.28 -15.35 -9.57
C VAL A 231 0.88 -14.05 -8.90
N ALA A 232 1.58 -12.98 -9.23
CA ALA A 232 1.18 -11.65 -8.81
C ALA A 232 0.07 -11.17 -9.76
N ILE A 233 -1.11 -10.97 -9.25
CA ILE A 233 -2.12 -10.15 -9.93
C ILE A 233 -1.63 -8.71 -9.75
N ARG A 234 -1.12 -8.14 -10.83
CA ARG A 234 -0.67 -6.75 -10.91
C ARG A 234 -1.68 -6.00 -11.77
N ASP A 235 -2.60 -5.31 -11.15
CA ASP A 235 -3.47 -4.34 -11.80
C ASP A 235 -3.18 -2.94 -11.27
#